data_94e332139cf22d1f293cbf015bd49fd6
#
_entry.id   94e332139cf22d1f293cbf015bd49fd6
#
_cell.length_a   1.000
_cell.length_b   1.000
_cell.length_c   1.000
_cell.angle_alpha   90.00
_cell.angle_beta   90.00
_cell.angle_gamma   90.00
#
_symmetry.space_group_name_H-M   'P 1'
#
loop_
_entity.id
_entity.type
_entity.pdbx_description
1 polymer ?
#
loop_
_entity_poly.entity_id
_entity_poly.type
_entity_poly.pdbx_seq_one_letter_code
_entity_poly.pdbx_strand_id
1 'polypeptide(L)'
;MNIILAMFSRNDSVLGITNTLKSMGHKVTIAYTDEYTQKCSYWEKKINKLGFHSRRNAYIKEWIASVHDMIMKNQAELLLFVNLPAYLLSVEDLQKLHDIITIKCWFVDGVSDHPEYMPYYTYIDNIYVFEESDISFLAKHKIKNVQYIPVGYNMNYHKLKVKSTELDVSFMGSPFKNRLQILEAVAIQAVKKNWKLKIMGPFYSTKYFWKKFIFEHKYPNITRFLENGSVTSGEVNKLYNNSRICLNIHDTKHKSLNPRSFDILAAGAFEIVDMRSGYVGDIQPGKALVEFKGIDDLLKKIEYYLDNDEERETIAQYGYEHNIYSMEYSLRQVLD
;
A
#
# COMPACT_ATOMS: atom_id res chain seq x y z
N MET A 1 -24.32 7.48 4.64
CA MET A 1 -23.68 8.81 4.48
C MET A 1 -23.37 9.08 3.01
N ASN A 2 -23.34 10.36 2.65
CA ASN A 2 -22.82 10.83 1.37
C ASN A 2 -21.36 11.28 1.59
N ILE A 3 -20.41 10.61 0.95
CA ILE A 3 -18.97 10.79 1.18
C ILE A 3 -18.31 11.34 -0.07
N ILE A 4 -17.53 12.42 0.07
CA ILE A 4 -16.57 12.84 -0.94
C ILE A 4 -15.24 12.18 -0.58
N LEU A 5 -14.75 11.30 -1.46
CA LEU A 5 -13.50 10.59 -1.29
C LEU A 5 -12.41 11.25 -2.14
N ALA A 6 -11.46 11.92 -1.50
CA ALA A 6 -10.34 12.56 -2.17
C ALA A 6 -9.12 11.63 -2.17
N MET A 7 -8.69 11.18 -3.35
CA MET A 7 -7.64 10.17 -3.52
C MET A 7 -6.70 10.48 -4.68
N PHE A 8 -5.45 10.03 -4.55
CA PHE A 8 -4.36 10.33 -5.47
C PHE A 8 -4.39 9.53 -6.79
N SER A 9 -4.94 8.34 -6.89
CA SER A 9 -4.73 7.48 -8.05
C SER A 9 -5.96 6.67 -8.45
N ARG A 10 -6.11 6.43 -9.76
CA ARG A 10 -7.12 5.52 -10.33
C ARG A 10 -6.55 4.10 -10.46
N ASN A 11 -6.13 3.49 -9.37
CA ASN A 11 -5.62 2.13 -9.32
C ASN A 11 -6.57 1.19 -8.55
N ASP A 12 -6.20 -0.09 -8.49
CA ASP A 12 -6.99 -1.12 -7.78
C ASP A 12 -7.26 -0.79 -6.30
N SER A 13 -6.35 -0.06 -5.64
CA SER A 13 -6.53 0.34 -4.24
C SER A 13 -7.68 1.35 -4.09
N VAL A 14 -7.78 2.33 -5.01
CA VAL A 14 -8.88 3.30 -5.05
C VAL A 14 -10.20 2.60 -5.29
N LEU A 15 -10.22 1.68 -6.24
CA LEU A 15 -11.41 0.87 -6.53
C LEU A 15 -11.78 0.01 -5.31
N GLY A 16 -10.80 -0.55 -4.60
CA GLY A 16 -10.99 -1.31 -3.37
C GLY A 16 -11.70 -0.49 -2.29
N ILE A 17 -11.17 0.68 -1.94
CA ILE A 17 -11.78 1.59 -0.95
C ILE A 17 -13.18 2.03 -1.39
N THR A 18 -13.32 2.47 -2.64
CA THR A 18 -14.61 2.94 -3.16
C THR A 18 -15.67 1.85 -3.15
N ASN A 19 -15.33 0.64 -3.60
CA ASN A 19 -16.26 -0.48 -3.65
C ASN A 19 -16.64 -0.94 -2.24
N THR A 20 -15.69 -0.94 -1.31
CA THR A 20 -15.96 -1.30 0.09
C THR A 20 -16.91 -0.27 0.74
N LEU A 21 -16.66 1.03 0.57
CA LEU A 21 -17.58 2.07 1.08
C LEU A 21 -18.99 1.92 0.47
N LYS A 22 -19.10 1.62 -0.83
CA LYS A 22 -20.39 1.39 -1.48
C LYS A 22 -21.08 0.14 -0.97
N SER A 23 -20.35 -0.96 -0.74
CA SER A 23 -20.92 -2.20 -0.17
C SER A 23 -21.41 -2.01 1.27
N MET A 24 -20.82 -1.08 2.02
CA MET A 24 -21.28 -0.64 3.34
C MET A 24 -22.53 0.26 3.29
N GLY A 25 -23.07 0.56 2.09
CA GLY A 25 -24.27 1.36 1.90
C GLY A 25 -24.06 2.88 1.83
N HIS A 26 -22.82 3.33 1.63
CA HIS A 26 -22.51 4.75 1.48
C HIS A 26 -22.59 5.20 0.02
N LYS A 27 -23.01 6.45 -0.21
CA LYS A 27 -22.89 7.10 -1.53
C LYS A 27 -21.53 7.77 -1.62
N VAL A 28 -20.72 7.38 -2.60
CA VAL A 28 -19.33 7.85 -2.73
C VAL A 28 -19.15 8.59 -4.04
N THR A 29 -18.73 9.85 -3.94
CA THR A 29 -18.27 10.68 -5.07
C THR A 29 -16.75 10.84 -4.95
N ILE A 30 -16.00 10.60 -6.02
CA ILE A 30 -14.52 10.63 -5.96
C ILE A 30 -14.02 11.95 -6.51
N ALA A 31 -13.15 12.61 -5.73
CA ALA A 31 -12.36 13.77 -6.13
C ALA A 31 -10.91 13.33 -6.35
N TYR A 32 -10.52 13.06 -7.61
CA TYR A 32 -9.16 12.64 -7.93
C TYR A 32 -8.17 13.79 -7.78
N THR A 33 -7.11 13.55 -7.00
CA THR A 33 -6.12 14.58 -6.67
C THR A 33 -4.95 14.63 -7.66
N ASP A 34 -4.77 13.62 -8.51
CA ASP A 34 -3.64 13.50 -9.44
C ASP A 34 -3.97 13.80 -10.91
N GLU A 35 -5.20 14.24 -11.22
CA GLU A 35 -5.61 14.53 -12.60
C GLU A 35 -4.71 15.55 -13.29
N TYR A 36 -4.27 16.58 -12.56
CA TYR A 36 -3.32 17.56 -13.11
C TYR A 36 -1.98 16.93 -13.45
N THR A 37 -1.42 16.12 -12.54
CA THR A 37 -0.11 15.49 -12.76
C THR A 37 -0.13 14.49 -13.90
N GLN A 38 -1.27 13.83 -14.15
CA GLN A 38 -1.49 12.94 -15.29
C GLN A 38 -1.60 13.70 -16.61
N LYS A 39 -2.30 14.83 -16.62
CA LYS A 39 -2.51 15.68 -17.81
C LYS A 39 -1.31 16.58 -18.10
N CYS A 40 -0.38 16.76 -17.16
CA CYS A 40 0.75 17.67 -17.24
C CYS A 40 1.77 17.20 -18.30
N SER A 41 2.03 18.03 -19.31
CA SER A 41 3.02 17.73 -20.32
C SER A 41 4.46 17.74 -19.78
N TYR A 42 5.40 17.17 -20.53
CA TYR A 42 6.82 17.20 -20.16
C TYR A 42 7.36 18.63 -19.96
N TRP A 43 6.92 19.56 -20.83
CA TRP A 43 7.33 20.96 -20.77
C TRP A 43 6.75 21.68 -19.55
N GLU A 44 5.49 21.40 -19.21
CA GLU A 44 4.86 21.95 -17.99
C GLU A 44 5.58 21.47 -16.72
N LYS A 45 6.00 20.19 -16.68
CA LYS A 45 6.81 19.67 -15.57
C LYS A 45 8.15 20.42 -15.44
N LYS A 46 8.79 20.79 -16.56
CA LYS A 46 10.02 21.61 -16.55
C LYS A 46 9.74 23.05 -16.11
N ILE A 47 8.68 23.66 -16.63
CA ILE A 47 8.28 25.05 -16.30
C ILE A 47 7.94 25.15 -14.81
N ASN A 48 7.20 24.19 -14.27
CA ASN A 48 6.91 24.13 -12.82
C ASN A 48 8.18 24.00 -11.97
N LYS A 49 9.19 23.26 -12.42
CA LYS A 49 10.50 23.18 -11.74
C LYS A 49 11.27 24.49 -11.75
N LEU A 50 11.01 25.37 -12.71
CA LEU A 50 11.60 26.72 -12.80
C LEU A 50 10.82 27.76 -11.99
N GLY A 51 9.78 27.37 -11.23
CA GLY A 51 9.02 28.27 -10.37
C GLY A 51 7.81 28.93 -11.04
N PHE A 52 7.50 28.62 -12.30
CA PHE A 52 6.33 29.16 -12.98
C PHE A 52 5.12 28.21 -12.82
N HIS A 53 4.21 28.55 -11.89
CA HIS A 53 3.12 27.69 -11.46
C HIS A 53 1.72 28.16 -11.89
N SER A 54 1.61 29.09 -12.84
CA SER A 54 0.32 29.72 -13.19
C SER A 54 -0.77 28.72 -13.56
N ARG A 55 -0.45 27.75 -14.41
CA ARG A 55 -1.40 26.71 -14.83
C ARG A 55 -1.71 25.71 -13.71
N ARG A 56 -0.73 25.37 -12.89
CA ARG A 56 -0.93 24.56 -11.67
C ARG A 56 -1.85 25.29 -10.70
N ASN A 57 -1.64 26.57 -10.47
CA ASN A 57 -2.47 27.36 -9.57
C ASN A 57 -3.91 27.50 -10.08
N ALA A 58 -4.12 27.65 -11.39
CA ALA A 58 -5.45 27.62 -11.98
C ALA A 58 -6.13 26.27 -11.75
N TYR A 59 -5.44 25.15 -12.00
CA TYR A 59 -5.96 23.82 -11.76
C TYR A 59 -6.31 23.57 -10.28
N ILE A 60 -5.47 24.06 -9.35
CA ILE A 60 -5.74 23.95 -7.91
C ILE A 60 -7.06 24.65 -7.57
N LYS A 61 -7.26 25.87 -8.06
CA LYS A 61 -8.52 26.62 -7.85
C LYS A 61 -9.72 25.89 -8.43
N GLU A 62 -9.61 25.37 -9.63
CA GLU A 62 -10.65 24.58 -10.28
C GLU A 62 -10.98 23.31 -9.49
N TRP A 63 -9.95 22.61 -8.99
CA TRP A 63 -10.14 21.40 -8.20
C TRP A 63 -10.87 21.68 -6.89
N ILE A 64 -10.47 22.75 -6.16
CA ILE A 64 -11.13 23.15 -4.91
C ILE A 64 -12.58 23.57 -5.15
N ALA A 65 -12.84 24.37 -6.20
CA ALA A 65 -14.20 24.74 -6.60
C ALA A 65 -15.03 23.47 -6.93
N SER A 66 -14.45 22.53 -7.65
CA SER A 66 -15.11 21.25 -7.95
C SER A 66 -15.41 20.43 -6.70
N VAL A 67 -14.51 20.37 -5.72
CA VAL A 67 -14.76 19.68 -4.43
C VAL A 67 -15.90 20.36 -3.69
N HIS A 68 -15.89 21.69 -3.61
CA HIS A 68 -16.97 22.46 -3.00
C HIS A 68 -18.33 22.17 -3.67
N ASP A 69 -18.37 22.20 -5.01
CA ASP A 69 -19.59 21.89 -5.77
C ASP A 69 -20.05 20.44 -5.54
N MET A 70 -19.13 19.49 -5.45
CA MET A 70 -19.44 18.09 -5.11
C MET A 70 -20.06 17.98 -3.72
N ILE A 71 -19.52 18.70 -2.72
CA ILE A 71 -20.06 18.74 -1.35
C ILE A 71 -21.50 19.24 -1.38
N MET A 72 -21.74 20.38 -2.00
CA MET A 72 -23.06 21.02 -2.02
C MET A 72 -24.09 20.19 -2.83
N LYS A 73 -23.73 19.75 -4.04
CA LYS A 73 -24.60 18.99 -4.93
C LYS A 73 -25.01 17.63 -4.37
N ASN A 74 -24.09 16.94 -3.69
CA ASN A 74 -24.35 15.61 -3.13
C ASN A 74 -24.84 15.67 -1.68
N GLN A 75 -24.97 16.86 -1.08
CA GLN A 75 -25.26 17.02 0.34
C GLN A 75 -24.31 16.13 1.17
N ALA A 76 -23.01 16.26 0.92
CA ALA A 76 -22.03 15.40 1.53
C ALA A 76 -21.89 15.67 3.02
N GLU A 77 -21.72 14.60 3.81
CA GLU A 77 -21.58 14.64 5.26
C GLU A 77 -20.12 14.51 5.69
N LEU A 78 -19.27 13.96 4.80
CA LEU A 78 -17.86 13.68 5.07
C LEU A 78 -17.01 13.94 3.83
N LEU A 79 -15.89 14.66 4.02
CA LEU A 79 -14.75 14.71 3.11
C LEU A 79 -13.65 13.81 3.67
N LEU A 80 -13.45 12.68 3.03
CA LEU A 80 -12.40 11.72 3.42
C LEU A 80 -11.19 11.83 2.48
N PHE A 81 -10.07 12.28 3.02
CA PHE A 81 -8.78 12.20 2.32
C PHE A 81 -8.12 10.84 2.56
N VAL A 82 -7.65 10.21 1.49
CA VAL A 82 -6.67 9.11 1.56
C VAL A 82 -5.34 9.66 1.12
N ASN A 83 -4.47 9.90 2.07
CA ASN A 83 -3.33 10.80 2.04
C ASN A 83 -3.72 12.27 1.74
N LEU A 84 -3.09 13.19 2.45
CA LEU A 84 -3.38 14.61 2.29
C LEU A 84 -2.72 15.17 1.02
N PRO A 85 -3.48 15.77 0.08
CA PRO A 85 -2.90 16.32 -1.14
C PRO A 85 -2.38 17.76 -0.91
N ALA A 86 -1.40 17.96 -0.01
CA ALA A 86 -0.86 19.28 0.33
C ALA A 86 -0.28 20.05 -0.87
N TYR A 87 -0.02 19.37 -1.99
CA TYR A 87 0.37 20.02 -3.24
C TYR A 87 -0.81 20.63 -4.03
N LEU A 88 -2.06 20.32 -3.64
CA LEU A 88 -3.31 20.85 -4.23
C LEU A 88 -4.08 21.78 -3.29
N LEU A 89 -3.72 21.84 -2.02
CA LEU A 89 -4.45 22.58 -1.00
C LEU A 89 -3.50 23.59 -0.34
N SER A 90 -3.97 24.83 -0.13
CA SER A 90 -3.41 25.68 0.91
C SER A 90 -4.10 25.37 2.25
N VAL A 91 -3.49 25.83 3.33
CA VAL A 91 -4.09 25.73 4.67
C VAL A 91 -5.42 26.49 4.72
N GLU A 92 -5.49 27.65 4.07
CA GLU A 92 -6.70 28.47 3.96
C GLU A 92 -7.81 27.77 3.18
N ASP A 93 -7.49 27.02 2.13
CA ASP A 93 -8.47 26.25 1.37
C ASP A 93 -9.04 25.10 2.20
N LEU A 94 -8.18 24.41 2.96
CA LEU A 94 -8.63 23.35 3.87
C LEU A 94 -9.51 23.90 4.98
N GLN A 95 -9.16 25.07 5.56
CA GLN A 95 -9.99 25.76 6.54
C GLN A 95 -11.38 26.05 5.99
N LYS A 96 -11.49 26.62 4.79
CA LYS A 96 -12.80 26.91 4.16
C LYS A 96 -13.64 25.64 3.94
N LEU A 97 -13.01 24.52 3.61
CA LEU A 97 -13.69 23.23 3.49
C LEU A 97 -14.14 22.73 4.87
N HIS A 98 -13.29 22.83 5.89
CA HIS A 98 -13.61 22.44 7.26
C HIS A 98 -14.77 23.24 7.86
N ASP A 99 -14.95 24.52 7.46
CA ASP A 99 -16.07 25.36 7.91
C ASP A 99 -17.45 24.85 7.41
N ILE A 100 -17.48 23.98 6.39
CA ILE A 100 -18.72 23.49 5.76
C ILE A 100 -18.95 21.98 5.83
N ILE A 101 -17.91 21.19 6.15
CA ILE A 101 -18.00 19.72 6.16
C ILE A 101 -16.99 19.12 7.14
N THR A 102 -17.35 18.00 7.76
CA THR A 102 -16.42 17.18 8.54
C THR A 102 -15.31 16.63 7.65
N ILE A 103 -14.06 16.79 8.08
CA ILE A 103 -12.87 16.32 7.36
C ILE A 103 -12.15 15.24 8.15
N LYS A 104 -12.02 14.06 7.54
CA LYS A 104 -11.19 12.99 8.06
C LYS A 104 -10.05 12.69 7.08
N CYS A 105 -8.88 12.32 7.59
CA CYS A 105 -7.74 11.95 6.75
C CYS A 105 -7.17 10.60 7.17
N TRP A 106 -7.13 9.66 6.24
CA TRP A 106 -6.48 8.37 6.43
C TRP A 106 -5.17 8.32 5.66
N PHE A 107 -4.07 8.33 6.39
CA PHE A 107 -2.73 8.22 5.83
C PHE A 107 -2.39 6.74 5.66
N VAL A 108 -2.13 6.35 4.42
CA VAL A 108 -1.68 5.01 4.02
C VAL A 108 -0.18 4.99 3.68
N ASP A 109 0.48 6.15 3.86
CA ASP A 109 1.93 6.35 3.84
C ASP A 109 2.35 7.02 5.16
N GLY A 110 3.63 6.88 5.55
CA GLY A 110 4.12 7.47 6.81
C GLY A 110 4.09 8.99 6.79
N VAL A 111 3.62 9.61 7.86
CA VAL A 111 3.49 11.08 7.98
C VAL A 111 4.73 11.75 8.54
N SER A 112 5.60 11.04 9.22
CA SER A 112 6.85 11.57 9.81
C SER A 112 7.84 12.10 8.77
N ASP A 113 7.74 11.61 7.53
CA ASP A 113 8.55 12.09 6.40
C ASP A 113 7.99 13.38 5.76
N HIS A 114 6.84 13.89 6.24
CA HIS A 114 6.07 14.99 5.66
C HIS A 114 5.79 16.13 6.64
N PRO A 115 6.85 16.84 7.13
CA PRO A 115 6.68 17.95 8.07
C PRO A 115 5.83 19.10 7.51
N GLU A 116 5.71 19.19 6.19
CA GLU A 116 4.85 20.15 5.50
C GLU A 116 3.37 19.97 5.79
N TYR A 117 2.93 18.81 6.31
CA TYR A 117 1.54 18.58 6.68
C TYR A 117 1.14 19.21 8.02
N MET A 118 2.11 19.60 8.87
CA MET A 118 1.84 20.12 10.21
C MET A 118 0.78 21.23 10.28
N PRO A 119 0.81 22.25 9.41
CA PRO A 119 -0.19 23.34 9.46
C PRO A 119 -1.62 22.90 9.13
N TYR A 120 -1.76 21.76 8.42
CA TYR A 120 -3.06 21.26 7.97
C TYR A 120 -3.83 20.49 9.04
N TYR A 121 -3.11 19.86 9.99
CA TYR A 121 -3.74 18.97 10.98
C TYR A 121 -4.76 19.68 11.88
N THR A 122 -4.67 20.99 12.05
CA THR A 122 -5.63 21.81 12.82
C THR A 122 -7.04 21.79 12.21
N TYR A 123 -7.13 21.57 10.88
CA TYR A 123 -8.38 21.58 10.13
C TYR A 123 -8.80 20.17 9.68
N ILE A 124 -8.35 19.15 10.39
CA ILE A 124 -8.75 17.76 10.17
C ILE A 124 -9.33 17.24 11.49
N ASP A 125 -10.60 16.82 11.45
CA ASP A 125 -11.33 16.39 12.65
C ASP A 125 -10.75 15.09 13.23
N ASN A 126 -10.44 14.12 12.34
CA ASN A 126 -9.82 12.86 12.75
C ASN A 126 -8.70 12.46 11.77
N ILE A 127 -7.59 12.03 12.33
CA ILE A 127 -6.40 11.59 11.61
C ILE A 127 -6.18 10.10 11.88
N TYR A 128 -6.08 9.32 10.83
CA TYR A 128 -5.80 7.88 10.92
C TYR A 128 -4.48 7.60 10.24
N VAL A 129 -3.62 6.83 10.93
CA VAL A 129 -2.28 6.49 10.45
C VAL A 129 -2.09 4.98 10.44
N PHE A 130 -1.42 4.46 9.41
CA PHE A 130 -1.11 3.03 9.32
C PHE A 130 0.23 2.68 9.99
N GLU A 131 1.06 3.68 10.27
CA GLU A 131 2.35 3.53 10.93
C GLU A 131 2.19 3.91 12.41
N GLU A 132 2.33 2.95 13.32
CA GLU A 132 2.10 3.18 14.75
C GLU A 132 3.07 4.24 15.34
N SER A 133 4.29 4.30 14.83
CA SER A 133 5.27 5.31 15.26
C SER A 133 4.85 6.75 14.96
N ASP A 134 3.94 6.96 14.00
CA ASP A 134 3.42 8.27 13.65
C ASP A 134 2.52 8.87 14.75
N ILE A 135 1.86 8.02 15.57
CA ILE A 135 1.11 8.49 16.75
C ILE A 135 2.04 9.26 17.69
N SER A 136 3.18 8.65 18.04
CA SER A 136 4.16 9.28 18.92
C SER A 136 4.78 10.55 18.30
N PHE A 137 4.97 10.55 17.00
CA PHE A 137 5.48 11.71 16.27
C PHE A 137 4.46 12.87 16.32
N LEU A 138 3.20 12.62 15.99
CA LEU A 138 2.15 13.64 15.98
C LEU A 138 1.82 14.15 17.41
N ALA A 139 1.84 13.28 18.41
CA ALA A 139 1.64 13.65 19.82
C ALA A 139 2.71 14.65 20.29
N LYS A 140 3.98 14.51 19.90
CA LYS A 140 5.05 15.48 20.19
C LYS A 140 4.75 16.87 19.61
N HIS A 141 3.99 16.94 18.53
CA HIS A 141 3.54 18.17 17.90
C HIS A 141 2.15 18.64 18.39
N LYS A 142 1.66 18.06 19.51
CA LYS A 142 0.38 18.40 20.15
C LYS A 142 -0.87 18.06 19.32
N ILE A 143 -0.74 17.23 18.29
CA ILE A 143 -1.86 16.68 17.52
C ILE A 143 -2.40 15.48 18.29
N LYS A 144 -3.67 15.54 18.73
CA LYS A 144 -4.26 14.55 19.64
C LYS A 144 -5.34 13.66 19.02
N ASN A 145 -5.95 14.12 17.95
CA ASN A 145 -7.02 13.43 17.23
C ASN A 145 -6.50 12.38 16.24
N VAL A 146 -5.56 11.54 16.70
CA VAL A 146 -4.83 10.57 15.88
C VAL A 146 -5.10 9.16 16.36
N GLN A 147 -5.40 8.25 15.46
CA GLN A 147 -5.61 6.83 15.72
C GLN A 147 -4.81 5.97 14.75
N TYR A 148 -4.22 4.87 15.26
CA TYR A 148 -3.63 3.84 14.42
C TYR A 148 -4.72 2.95 13.82
N ILE A 149 -4.71 2.79 12.51
CA ILE A 149 -5.58 1.86 11.79
C ILE A 149 -4.76 1.20 10.68
N PRO A 150 -4.59 -0.14 10.70
CA PRO A 150 -3.94 -0.85 9.60
C PRO A 150 -4.73 -0.65 8.31
N VAL A 151 -4.05 -0.65 7.16
CA VAL A 151 -4.75 -0.49 5.86
C VAL A 151 -5.67 -1.67 5.57
N GLY A 152 -5.31 -2.85 6.03
CA GLY A 152 -6.07 -4.06 5.83
C GLY A 152 -5.98 -4.62 4.40
N TYR A 153 -6.55 -5.83 4.19
CA TYR A 153 -6.56 -6.46 2.87
C TYR A 153 -7.78 -6.03 2.04
N ASN A 154 -7.58 -5.98 0.73
CA ASN A 154 -8.65 -5.76 -0.22
C ASN A 154 -9.48 -7.05 -0.40
N MET A 155 -10.80 -6.93 -0.59
CA MET A 155 -11.71 -8.05 -0.81
C MET A 155 -11.37 -8.92 -2.05
N ASN A 156 -10.51 -8.45 -2.93
CA ASN A 156 -9.99 -9.24 -4.05
C ASN A 156 -9.03 -10.35 -3.61
N TYR A 157 -8.50 -10.28 -2.37
CA TYR A 157 -7.64 -11.30 -1.80
C TYR A 157 -8.45 -12.26 -0.94
N HIS A 158 -8.42 -13.52 -1.32
CA HIS A 158 -9.17 -14.58 -0.65
C HIS A 158 -8.56 -15.95 -0.94
N LYS A 159 -8.81 -16.88 -0.05
CA LYS A 159 -8.39 -18.28 -0.20
C LYS A 159 -9.18 -18.95 -1.33
N LEU A 160 -8.50 -19.50 -2.32
CA LEU A 160 -9.12 -20.25 -3.41
C LEU A 160 -9.52 -21.65 -2.93
N LYS A 161 -10.64 -22.18 -3.49
CA LYS A 161 -11.14 -23.53 -3.15
C LYS A 161 -10.15 -24.63 -3.57
N VAL A 162 -9.43 -24.42 -4.66
CA VAL A 162 -8.40 -25.34 -5.16
C VAL A 162 -7.09 -24.57 -5.20
N LYS A 163 -6.13 -24.99 -4.38
CA LYS A 163 -4.75 -24.48 -4.41
C LYS A 163 -3.95 -25.42 -5.32
N SER A 164 -3.23 -24.86 -6.29
CA SER A 164 -2.14 -25.57 -6.97
C SER A 164 -0.83 -24.98 -6.47
N THR A 165 -0.16 -25.63 -5.53
CA THR A 165 1.14 -25.17 -5.00
C THR A 165 2.25 -25.43 -6.02
N GLU A 166 2.18 -24.75 -7.18
CA GLU A 166 3.11 -24.93 -8.28
C GLU A 166 4.44 -24.20 -8.06
N LEU A 167 4.43 -23.16 -7.20
CA LEU A 167 5.58 -22.32 -6.90
C LEU A 167 6.11 -22.62 -5.51
N ASP A 168 7.42 -22.74 -5.39
CA ASP A 168 8.08 -22.87 -4.08
C ASP A 168 8.11 -21.53 -3.38
N VAL A 169 8.51 -20.45 -4.09
CA VAL A 169 8.66 -19.12 -3.53
C VAL A 169 8.10 -18.07 -4.49
N SER A 170 7.39 -17.10 -3.96
CA SER A 170 6.95 -15.92 -4.74
C SER A 170 7.23 -14.61 -4.05
N PHE A 171 7.36 -13.57 -4.86
CA PHE A 171 7.43 -12.17 -4.41
C PHE A 171 6.64 -11.28 -5.36
N MET A 172 5.89 -10.32 -4.79
CA MET A 172 5.26 -9.23 -5.56
C MET A 172 5.63 -7.88 -4.95
N GLY A 173 6.05 -6.94 -5.78
CA GLY A 173 6.32 -5.57 -5.32
C GLY A 173 7.24 -4.75 -6.20
N SER A 174 7.49 -3.49 -5.80
CA SER A 174 8.38 -2.56 -6.49
C SER A 174 9.86 -2.80 -6.13
N PRO A 175 10.81 -2.42 -7.00
CA PRO A 175 12.24 -2.71 -6.87
C PRO A 175 12.98 -1.71 -5.96
N PHE A 176 12.62 -1.62 -4.68
CA PHE A 176 13.43 -0.84 -3.73
C PHE A 176 14.82 -1.46 -3.56
N LYS A 177 15.82 -0.62 -3.25
CA LYS A 177 17.23 -1.04 -3.22
C LYS A 177 17.48 -2.24 -2.30
N ASN A 178 16.90 -2.25 -1.10
CA ASN A 178 17.02 -3.36 -0.15
C ASN A 178 16.39 -4.65 -0.69
N ARG A 179 15.24 -4.54 -1.38
CA ARG A 179 14.55 -5.69 -1.99
C ARG A 179 15.38 -6.35 -3.08
N LEU A 180 16.03 -5.55 -3.93
CA LEU A 180 16.85 -6.07 -5.03
C LEU A 180 18.01 -6.90 -4.52
N GLN A 181 18.65 -6.51 -3.43
CA GLN A 181 19.76 -7.28 -2.84
C GLN A 181 19.26 -8.62 -2.28
N ILE A 182 18.15 -8.62 -1.57
CA ILE A 182 17.55 -9.82 -0.99
C ILE A 182 17.05 -10.75 -2.10
N LEU A 183 16.31 -10.22 -3.07
CA LEU A 183 15.75 -11.01 -4.18
C LEU A 183 16.83 -11.61 -5.08
N GLU A 184 17.94 -10.91 -5.32
CA GLU A 184 19.07 -11.47 -6.09
C GLU A 184 19.68 -12.66 -5.35
N ALA A 185 19.85 -12.59 -4.03
CA ALA A 185 20.34 -13.72 -3.23
C ALA A 185 19.37 -14.92 -3.25
N VAL A 186 18.06 -14.65 -3.12
CA VAL A 186 17.01 -15.68 -3.23
C VAL A 186 17.03 -16.31 -4.63
N ALA A 187 17.16 -15.50 -5.68
CA ALA A 187 17.22 -15.98 -7.06
C ALA A 187 18.45 -16.83 -7.34
N ILE A 188 19.62 -16.46 -6.80
CA ILE A 188 20.84 -17.28 -6.86
C ILE A 188 20.61 -18.66 -6.21
N GLN A 189 20.01 -18.65 -5.02
CA GLN A 189 19.74 -19.90 -4.30
C GLN A 189 18.66 -20.73 -5.02
N ALA A 190 17.65 -20.09 -5.61
CA ALA A 190 16.63 -20.75 -6.42
C ALA A 190 17.25 -21.50 -7.63
N VAL A 191 18.24 -20.89 -8.30
CA VAL A 191 18.99 -21.57 -9.37
C VAL A 191 19.76 -22.77 -8.83
N LYS A 192 20.45 -22.64 -7.68
CA LYS A 192 21.25 -23.71 -7.09
C LYS A 192 20.41 -24.91 -6.61
N LYS A 193 19.25 -24.61 -6.04
CA LYS A 193 18.36 -25.60 -5.42
C LYS A 193 17.22 -26.03 -6.34
N ASN A 194 17.15 -25.49 -7.56
CA ASN A 194 16.07 -25.73 -8.53
C ASN A 194 14.68 -25.38 -7.98
N TRP A 195 14.58 -24.30 -7.18
CA TRP A 195 13.28 -23.81 -6.70
C TRP A 195 12.48 -23.15 -7.82
N LYS A 196 11.19 -23.38 -7.81
CA LYS A 196 10.23 -22.69 -8.68
C LYS A 196 9.91 -21.30 -8.09
N LEU A 197 10.76 -20.34 -8.41
CA LEU A 197 10.60 -18.94 -7.96
C LEU A 197 9.78 -18.14 -8.98
N LYS A 198 8.90 -17.24 -8.52
CA LYS A 198 8.25 -16.22 -9.34
C LYS A 198 8.32 -14.85 -8.67
N ILE A 199 8.78 -13.86 -9.43
CA ILE A 199 8.88 -12.46 -9.00
C ILE A 199 7.99 -11.63 -9.93
N MET A 200 7.09 -10.81 -9.37
CA MET A 200 6.17 -9.96 -10.15
C MET A 200 6.27 -8.49 -9.71
N GLY A 201 6.16 -7.59 -10.67
CA GLY A 201 6.10 -6.16 -10.39
C GLY A 201 6.82 -5.28 -11.42
N PRO A 202 6.72 -3.93 -11.29
CA PRO A 202 7.28 -2.97 -12.25
C PRO A 202 8.76 -2.67 -11.95
N PHE A 203 9.66 -3.62 -12.21
CA PHE A 203 11.09 -3.51 -11.88
C PHE A 203 11.86 -2.56 -12.77
N TYR A 204 11.47 -2.45 -14.03
CA TYR A 204 12.03 -1.48 -14.96
C TYR A 204 10.97 -0.96 -15.93
N SER A 205 11.16 0.28 -16.41
CA SER A 205 10.25 0.88 -17.38
C SER A 205 10.43 0.24 -18.77
N THR A 206 9.34 -0.23 -19.33
CA THR A 206 9.31 -0.79 -20.70
C THR A 206 9.34 0.28 -21.79
N LYS A 207 9.13 1.56 -21.43
CA LYS A 207 9.20 2.69 -22.35
C LYS A 207 10.58 2.87 -23.00
N TYR A 208 11.64 2.43 -22.30
CA TYR A 208 13.03 2.61 -22.73
C TYR A 208 13.76 1.29 -22.69
N PHE A 209 14.12 0.74 -23.87
CA PHE A 209 14.75 -0.57 -24.04
C PHE A 209 16.06 -0.73 -23.22
N TRP A 210 16.87 0.33 -23.11
CA TRP A 210 18.13 0.30 -22.36
C TRP A 210 17.94 0.08 -20.85
N LYS A 211 16.77 0.46 -20.31
CA LYS A 211 16.48 0.22 -18.89
C LYS A 211 16.35 -1.27 -18.58
N LYS A 212 15.76 -2.02 -19.50
CA LYS A 212 15.71 -3.47 -19.43
C LYS A 212 17.13 -4.04 -19.46
N PHE A 213 17.94 -3.66 -20.44
CA PHE A 213 19.33 -4.14 -20.59
C PHE A 213 20.18 -3.86 -19.34
N ILE A 214 20.12 -2.63 -18.79
CA ILE A 214 20.83 -2.26 -17.56
C ILE A 214 20.37 -3.12 -16.38
N PHE A 215 19.06 -3.35 -16.24
CA PHE A 215 18.53 -4.17 -15.17
C PHE A 215 18.96 -5.63 -15.28
N GLU A 216 18.86 -6.22 -16.46
CA GLU A 216 19.24 -7.60 -16.74
C GLU A 216 20.74 -7.84 -16.50
N HIS A 217 21.58 -6.86 -16.88
CA HIS A 217 23.01 -6.94 -16.60
C HIS A 217 23.33 -6.84 -15.11
N LYS A 218 22.60 -6.01 -14.37
CA LYS A 218 22.84 -5.76 -12.94
C LYS A 218 22.27 -6.85 -12.04
N TYR A 219 21.14 -7.45 -12.44
CA TYR A 219 20.41 -8.45 -11.67
C TYR A 219 20.04 -9.67 -12.54
N PRO A 220 21.04 -10.41 -13.01
CA PRO A 220 20.81 -11.49 -13.98
C PRO A 220 20.02 -12.66 -13.42
N ASN A 221 20.08 -12.91 -12.11
CA ASN A 221 19.36 -14.01 -11.51
C ASN A 221 17.89 -13.65 -11.24
N ILE A 222 17.59 -12.43 -10.78
CA ILE A 222 16.20 -11.94 -10.69
C ILE A 222 15.51 -12.02 -12.05
N THR A 223 16.20 -11.60 -13.12
CA THR A 223 15.63 -11.55 -14.47
C THR A 223 15.08 -12.89 -14.96
N ARG A 224 15.67 -14.01 -14.52
CA ARG A 224 15.22 -15.37 -14.89
C ARG A 224 13.82 -15.69 -14.37
N PHE A 225 13.38 -15.05 -13.29
CA PHE A 225 12.15 -15.35 -12.56
C PHE A 225 11.17 -14.17 -12.59
N LEU A 226 11.55 -13.05 -13.24
CA LEU A 226 10.81 -11.81 -13.21
C LEU A 226 9.74 -11.73 -14.30
N GLU A 227 8.51 -11.56 -13.89
CA GLU A 227 7.42 -11.05 -14.72
C GLU A 227 7.29 -9.53 -14.48
N ASN A 228 7.91 -8.76 -15.39
CA ASN A 228 7.97 -7.31 -15.26
C ASN A 228 6.74 -6.62 -15.81
N GLY A 229 6.03 -5.88 -14.98
CA GLY A 229 4.87 -5.10 -15.41
C GLY A 229 3.93 -4.74 -14.27
N SER A 230 2.85 -4.06 -14.61
CA SER A 230 1.73 -3.86 -13.70
C SER A 230 0.94 -5.16 -13.61
N VAL A 231 0.53 -5.52 -12.41
CA VAL A 231 -0.26 -6.73 -12.12
C VAL A 231 -1.56 -6.33 -11.45
N THR A 232 -2.63 -7.04 -11.75
CA THR A 232 -3.94 -6.87 -11.11
C THR A 232 -3.99 -7.59 -9.77
N SER A 233 -4.86 -7.15 -8.86
CA SER A 233 -5.08 -7.84 -7.58
C SER A 233 -5.51 -9.31 -7.76
N GLY A 234 -6.27 -9.63 -8.81
CA GLY A 234 -6.65 -11.00 -9.12
C GLY A 234 -5.46 -11.90 -9.53
N GLU A 235 -4.50 -11.36 -10.29
CA GLU A 235 -3.26 -12.07 -10.63
C GLU A 235 -2.39 -12.29 -9.39
N VAL A 236 -2.30 -11.27 -8.53
CA VAL A 236 -1.56 -11.37 -7.26
C VAL A 236 -2.22 -12.35 -6.31
N ASN A 237 -3.55 -12.37 -6.21
CA ASN A 237 -4.25 -13.37 -5.40
C ASN A 237 -3.98 -14.80 -5.89
N LYS A 238 -3.96 -15.02 -7.20
CA LYS A 238 -3.56 -16.33 -7.79
C LYS A 238 -2.11 -16.66 -7.46
N LEU A 239 -1.20 -15.69 -7.54
CA LEU A 239 0.21 -15.87 -7.18
C LEU A 239 0.34 -16.38 -5.74
N TYR A 240 -0.32 -15.72 -4.77
CA TYR A 240 -0.25 -16.11 -3.37
C TYR A 240 -0.84 -17.49 -3.12
N ASN A 241 -2.02 -17.79 -3.70
CA ASN A 241 -2.66 -19.09 -3.55
C ASN A 241 -1.86 -20.25 -4.19
N ASN A 242 -1.03 -19.97 -5.20
CA ASN A 242 -0.23 -20.97 -5.91
C ASN A 242 1.20 -21.11 -5.37
N SER A 243 1.53 -20.42 -4.29
CA SER A 243 2.87 -20.38 -3.71
C SER A 243 2.92 -21.11 -2.37
N ARG A 244 3.96 -21.90 -2.16
CA ARG A 244 4.25 -22.52 -0.86
C ARG A 244 4.73 -21.44 0.13
N ILE A 245 5.55 -20.49 -0.33
CA ILE A 245 6.09 -19.38 0.47
C ILE A 245 5.89 -18.08 -0.28
N CYS A 246 5.25 -17.10 0.36
CA CYS A 246 5.15 -15.72 -0.12
C CYS A 246 6.12 -14.83 0.65
N LEU A 247 7.06 -14.20 -0.06
CA LEU A 247 7.99 -13.25 0.55
C LEU A 247 7.38 -11.86 0.61
N ASN A 248 7.47 -11.22 1.77
CA ASN A 248 7.14 -9.82 1.94
C ASN A 248 8.36 -9.07 2.50
N ILE A 249 8.88 -8.14 1.71
CA ILE A 249 10.06 -7.33 2.06
C ILE A 249 9.60 -5.88 2.06
N HIS A 250 9.63 -5.23 3.23
CA HIS A 250 9.18 -3.84 3.39
C HIS A 250 10.20 -2.82 2.85
N ASP A 251 9.78 -1.58 2.70
CA ASP A 251 10.70 -0.46 2.67
C ASP A 251 11.32 -0.31 4.08
N THR A 252 12.60 0.05 4.14
CA THR A 252 13.34 0.20 5.41
C THR A 252 12.80 1.29 6.31
N LYS A 253 12.00 2.21 5.79
CA LYS A 253 11.44 3.34 6.52
C LYS A 253 10.28 2.97 7.45
N HIS A 254 9.49 1.97 7.09
CA HIS A 254 8.29 1.58 7.83
C HIS A 254 8.57 0.49 8.86
N LYS A 255 7.91 0.58 10.01
CA LYS A 255 8.01 -0.39 11.11
C LYS A 255 6.78 -1.29 11.22
N SER A 256 5.62 -0.79 10.83
CA SER A 256 4.36 -1.54 10.83
C SER A 256 4.26 -2.47 9.62
N LEU A 257 3.37 -3.47 9.71
CA LEU A 257 3.05 -4.35 8.58
C LEU A 257 2.41 -3.54 7.46
N ASN A 258 2.88 -3.75 6.23
CA ASN A 258 2.26 -3.16 5.05
C ASN A 258 0.99 -3.94 4.64
N PRO A 259 0.13 -3.37 3.78
CA PRO A 259 -1.09 -4.04 3.32
C PRO A 259 -0.87 -5.45 2.75
N ARG A 260 0.30 -5.71 2.18
CA ARG A 260 0.65 -7.00 1.58
C ARG A 260 0.63 -8.15 2.57
N SER A 261 1.04 -7.94 3.84
CA SER A 261 0.92 -8.98 4.86
C SER A 261 -0.53 -9.42 4.99
N PHE A 262 -1.46 -8.48 5.12
CA PHE A 262 -2.88 -8.79 5.25
C PHE A 262 -3.44 -9.45 3.97
N ASP A 263 -2.98 -9.04 2.79
CA ASP A 263 -3.38 -9.65 1.51
C ASP A 263 -2.91 -11.11 1.41
N ILE A 264 -1.67 -11.41 1.80
CA ILE A 264 -1.11 -12.77 1.81
C ILE A 264 -1.89 -13.67 2.76
N LEU A 265 -2.14 -13.19 3.98
CA LEU A 265 -2.90 -13.93 4.98
C LEU A 265 -4.36 -14.15 4.54
N ALA A 266 -5.01 -13.16 3.92
CA ALA A 266 -6.36 -13.31 3.37
C ALA A 266 -6.43 -14.33 2.23
N ALA A 267 -5.37 -14.50 1.46
CA ALA A 267 -5.24 -15.57 0.47
C ALA A 267 -5.00 -16.96 1.12
N GLY A 268 -4.88 -17.04 2.44
CA GLY A 268 -4.53 -18.26 3.17
C GLY A 268 -3.14 -18.77 2.79
N ALA A 269 -2.22 -17.89 2.47
CA ALA A 269 -0.86 -18.19 2.07
C ALA A 269 0.12 -18.02 3.24
N PHE A 270 1.23 -18.75 3.19
CA PHE A 270 2.29 -18.65 4.19
C PHE A 270 3.22 -17.48 3.87
N GLU A 271 3.45 -16.61 4.85
CA GLU A 271 4.28 -15.41 4.70
C GLU A 271 5.61 -15.56 5.42
N ILE A 272 6.71 -15.25 4.71
CA ILE A 272 7.99 -14.91 5.33
C ILE A 272 8.24 -13.42 5.11
N VAL A 273 8.37 -12.67 6.22
CA VAL A 273 8.46 -11.21 6.24
C VAL A 273 9.76 -10.74 6.90
N ASP A 274 10.33 -9.62 6.44
CA ASP A 274 11.46 -9.01 7.12
C ASP A 274 11.04 -8.47 8.50
N MET A 275 11.91 -8.66 9.52
CA MET A 275 11.63 -8.31 10.92
C MET A 275 11.10 -6.89 11.06
N ARG A 276 9.95 -6.75 11.75
CA ARG A 276 9.26 -5.49 12.06
C ARG A 276 9.10 -5.31 13.57
N SER A 277 8.70 -4.14 14.00
CA SER A 277 8.34 -3.88 15.41
C SER A 277 6.84 -3.60 15.59
N GLY A 278 6.11 -3.28 14.51
CA GLY A 278 4.69 -2.97 14.53
C GLY A 278 3.83 -4.13 14.02
N TYR A 279 3.80 -5.23 14.76
CA TYR A 279 2.82 -6.31 14.55
C TYR A 279 1.50 -5.95 15.22
N VAL A 280 0.38 -6.43 14.70
CA VAL A 280 -0.96 -6.05 15.18
C VAL A 280 -1.77 -7.26 15.63
N GLY A 281 -2.36 -7.18 16.83
CA GLY A 281 -3.24 -8.22 17.38
C GLY A 281 -2.60 -9.61 17.36
N ASP A 282 -3.32 -10.57 16.81
CA ASP A 282 -2.88 -11.96 16.66
C ASP A 282 -1.93 -12.20 15.46
N ILE A 283 -1.70 -11.19 14.63
CA ILE A 283 -0.74 -11.27 13.53
C ILE A 283 0.67 -11.08 14.09
N GLN A 284 1.22 -12.18 14.61
CA GLN A 284 2.50 -12.19 15.31
C GLN A 284 3.46 -13.21 14.69
N PRO A 285 4.80 -12.97 14.74
CA PRO A 285 5.80 -13.94 14.31
C PRO A 285 5.69 -15.27 15.04
N GLY A 286 5.89 -16.36 14.31
CA GLY A 286 5.79 -17.73 14.82
C GLY A 286 4.36 -18.24 15.05
N LYS A 287 3.34 -17.38 14.82
CA LYS A 287 1.92 -17.77 14.86
C LYS A 287 1.24 -17.60 13.50
N ALA A 288 1.18 -16.38 13.00
CA ALA A 288 0.48 -16.03 11.75
C ALA A 288 1.41 -15.87 10.55
N LEU A 289 2.67 -15.63 10.79
CA LEU A 289 3.71 -15.39 9.80
C LEU A 289 5.09 -15.72 10.39
N VAL A 290 6.13 -15.74 9.55
CA VAL A 290 7.51 -15.97 9.98
C VAL A 290 8.36 -14.77 9.64
N GLU A 291 9.07 -14.21 10.62
CA GLU A 291 10.00 -13.12 10.36
C GLU A 291 11.40 -13.61 10.01
N PHE A 292 12.15 -12.82 9.26
CA PHE A 292 13.56 -13.07 8.98
C PHE A 292 14.45 -11.86 9.27
N LYS A 293 15.70 -12.12 9.66
CA LYS A 293 16.72 -11.12 9.94
C LYS A 293 17.94 -11.33 9.04
N GLY A 294 17.97 -10.60 7.93
CA GLY A 294 19.06 -10.69 6.96
C GLY A 294 18.94 -11.87 6.00
N ILE A 295 19.83 -11.90 5.00
CA ILE A 295 19.73 -12.81 3.87
C ILE A 295 19.97 -14.27 4.28
N ASP A 296 20.98 -14.53 5.10
CA ASP A 296 21.32 -15.90 5.50
C ASP A 296 20.21 -16.58 6.30
N ASP A 297 19.55 -15.82 7.20
CA ASP A 297 18.41 -16.30 7.96
C ASP A 297 17.20 -16.57 7.04
N LEU A 298 16.94 -15.65 6.09
CA LEU A 298 15.90 -15.85 5.08
C LEU A 298 16.11 -17.15 4.28
N LEU A 299 17.30 -17.38 3.75
CA LEU A 299 17.58 -18.56 2.94
C LEU A 299 17.41 -19.86 3.73
N LYS A 300 17.86 -19.89 5.00
CA LYS A 300 17.65 -21.03 5.90
C LYS A 300 16.16 -21.28 6.17
N LYS A 301 15.38 -20.21 6.40
CA LYS A 301 13.95 -20.33 6.64
C LYS A 301 13.18 -20.78 5.40
N ILE A 302 13.55 -20.31 4.21
CA ILE A 302 12.98 -20.82 2.96
C ILE A 302 13.23 -22.33 2.85
N GLU A 303 14.47 -22.80 3.01
CA GLU A 303 14.80 -24.23 2.96
C GLU A 303 14.00 -25.01 4.00
N TYR A 304 14.00 -24.57 5.24
CA TYR A 304 13.29 -25.22 6.33
C TYR A 304 11.78 -25.37 6.03
N TYR A 305 11.11 -24.29 5.65
CA TYR A 305 9.66 -24.33 5.41
C TYR A 305 9.27 -24.94 4.06
N LEU A 306 10.20 -25.15 3.14
CA LEU A 306 9.97 -25.99 1.96
C LEU A 306 9.97 -27.47 2.31
N ASP A 307 10.71 -27.88 3.35
CA ASP A 307 10.80 -29.27 3.81
C ASP A 307 9.78 -29.61 4.93
N ASN A 308 9.16 -28.60 5.57
CA ASN A 308 8.26 -28.76 6.72
C ASN A 308 6.84 -28.26 6.39
N ASP A 309 6.13 -29.01 5.55
CA ASP A 309 4.81 -28.64 5.03
C ASP A 309 3.75 -28.46 6.13
N GLU A 310 3.71 -29.36 7.14
CA GLU A 310 2.72 -29.35 8.20
C GLU A 310 2.81 -28.08 9.06
N GLU A 311 4.02 -27.69 9.49
CA GLU A 311 4.23 -26.47 10.25
C GLU A 311 3.89 -25.23 9.44
N ARG A 312 4.32 -25.21 8.15
CA ARG A 312 4.02 -24.10 7.24
C ARG A 312 2.52 -23.91 7.06
N GLU A 313 1.76 -24.99 6.82
CA GLU A 313 0.31 -24.95 6.64
C GLU A 313 -0.40 -24.55 7.94
N THR A 314 0.08 -24.98 9.10
CA THR A 314 -0.45 -24.58 10.41
C THR A 314 -0.32 -23.09 10.62
N ILE A 315 0.83 -22.49 10.35
CA ILE A 315 1.06 -21.05 10.46
C ILE A 315 0.18 -20.29 9.45
N ALA A 316 0.12 -20.74 8.20
CA ALA A 316 -0.70 -20.11 7.17
C ALA A 316 -2.20 -20.15 7.53
N GLN A 317 -2.69 -21.26 8.06
CA GLN A 317 -4.09 -21.39 8.49
C GLN A 317 -4.39 -20.50 9.69
N TYR A 318 -3.50 -20.45 10.69
CA TYR A 318 -3.64 -19.53 11.82
C TYR A 318 -3.72 -18.07 11.34
N GLY A 319 -2.79 -17.66 10.45
CA GLY A 319 -2.80 -16.32 9.89
C GLY A 319 -4.08 -15.98 9.13
N TYR A 320 -4.61 -16.92 8.35
CA TYR A 320 -5.89 -16.75 7.65
C TYR A 320 -7.07 -16.57 8.60
N GLU A 321 -7.18 -17.40 9.64
CA GLU A 321 -8.30 -17.40 10.59
C GLU A 321 -8.31 -16.16 11.50
N HIS A 322 -7.13 -15.62 11.82
CA HIS A 322 -6.99 -14.48 12.75
C HIS A 322 -6.78 -13.14 12.03
N ASN A 323 -6.77 -13.12 10.69
CA ASN A 323 -6.67 -11.88 9.91
C ASN A 323 -8.03 -11.17 9.82
N ILE A 324 -8.42 -10.49 10.89
CA ILE A 324 -9.66 -9.70 10.94
C ILE A 324 -9.54 -8.36 10.19
N TYR A 325 -8.35 -7.96 9.79
CA TYR A 325 -8.02 -6.64 9.24
C TYR A 325 -8.37 -6.55 7.76
N SER A 326 -9.66 -6.58 7.43
CA SER A 326 -10.13 -6.28 6.07
C SER A 326 -10.18 -4.78 5.81
N MET A 327 -10.23 -4.38 4.55
CA MET A 327 -10.50 -2.99 4.16
C MET A 327 -11.80 -2.47 4.78
N GLU A 328 -12.82 -3.32 4.90
CA GLU A 328 -14.08 -2.97 5.55
C GLU A 328 -13.89 -2.70 7.05
N TYR A 329 -13.13 -3.55 7.74
CA TYR A 329 -12.77 -3.32 9.15
C TYR A 329 -12.13 -1.94 9.34
N SER A 330 -11.13 -1.62 8.52
CA SER A 330 -10.41 -0.36 8.61
C SER A 330 -11.31 0.85 8.30
N LEU A 331 -12.15 0.75 7.26
CA LEU A 331 -13.07 1.82 6.90
C LEU A 331 -14.19 2.04 7.93
N ARG A 332 -14.66 0.99 8.61
CA ARG A 332 -15.59 1.16 9.74
C ARG A 332 -14.96 2.02 10.83
N GLN A 333 -13.72 1.73 11.21
CA GLN A 333 -12.99 2.52 12.22
C GLN A 333 -12.77 3.98 11.76
N VAL A 334 -12.56 4.21 10.45
CA VAL A 334 -12.39 5.55 9.88
C VAL A 334 -13.72 6.32 9.90
N LEU A 335 -14.85 5.64 9.72
CA LEU A 335 -16.17 6.30 9.65
C LEU A 335 -16.79 6.57 11.02
N ASP A 336 -16.51 5.73 12.01
CA ASP A 336 -16.93 5.91 13.40
C ASP A 336 -16.22 7.12 14.03
#